data_0346ee28f33dba53106c59cb0771e972
#
_entry.id   0346ee28f33dba53106c59cb0771e972
#
_cell.length_a   1.000
_cell.length_b   1.000
_cell.length_c   1.000
_cell.angle_alpha   90.00
_cell.angle_beta   90.00
_cell.angle_gamma   90.00
#
_symmetry.space_group_name_H-M   'P 1'
#
loop_
_entity.id
_entity.type
_entity.pdbx_description
1 polymer ?
#
loop_
_entity_poly.entity_id
_entity_poly.type
_entity_poly.pdbx_seq_one_letter_code
_entity_poly.pdbx_strand_id
1 'polypeptide(L)'
;MKKKQIITTCCVAAAILVGVFVWQAYFSATKIAFVNFQTINLGNISKANDNSFVKLREVSTDHLDELTGYDMVFVNGMGLRIVEEQRQQIQRAADKGIPVYTSMATNPANNICNLDSVQMSQIRQYLTNAGKVNYRNLLSYVRKEIDGKLISAPVPEAPVEKPTDILYHAGVKNPDDEMEFLNVTDYEKFLRENGLYHEGARKVVITGQMADATGLILALEKAGHNVYPISSFTRFMEFVREIRPDAVINMAHGRMGDDMVEYLKERNIPLFAPLTVNSLVEEWENDPMGMSGGFLSQSVVTPEIDGAIRPFALFAQYKDDEGLQHSFAVPERLETFVNTVNNYLTLKTKPNSEKHIAIVYYKGPGQNALTASGMEVGPSLYNLLLRMKKEGYRVENLPESAKELEKMIQAQGAVFGMYAEGAFDEFMKTGNPELVTKEQYESWVKASLRPGKYAEVVAANGEFPGQYMTTPDGRQIGRASCRERV
;
A
#
# COMPACT_ATOMS: atom_id res chain seq x y z
N MET A 1 -58.61 -15.03 -43.92
CA MET A 1 -57.14 -15.21 -43.69
C MET A 1 -56.53 -14.15 -42.75
N LYS A 2 -56.75 -12.84 -42.96
CA LYS A 2 -56.11 -11.77 -42.11
C LYS A 2 -56.39 -11.86 -40.61
N LYS A 3 -57.61 -12.23 -40.17
CA LYS A 3 -57.97 -12.28 -38.72
C LYS A 3 -57.23 -13.39 -37.97
N LYS A 4 -57.06 -14.57 -38.58
CA LYS A 4 -56.25 -15.67 -38.00
C LYS A 4 -54.79 -15.31 -37.87
N GLN A 5 -54.23 -14.66 -38.87
CA GLN A 5 -52.82 -14.22 -38.83
C GLN A 5 -52.57 -13.19 -37.73
N ILE A 6 -53.49 -12.22 -37.57
CA ILE A 6 -53.38 -11.20 -36.49
C ILE A 6 -53.43 -11.88 -35.10
N ILE A 7 -54.35 -12.82 -34.89
CA ILE A 7 -54.47 -13.56 -33.62
C ILE A 7 -53.17 -14.34 -33.36
N THR A 8 -52.65 -15.05 -34.36
CA THR A 8 -51.38 -15.80 -34.19
C THR A 8 -50.22 -14.89 -33.88
N THR A 9 -50.11 -13.73 -34.54
CA THR A 9 -49.05 -12.75 -34.25
C THR A 9 -49.16 -12.18 -32.84
N CYS A 10 -50.38 -11.86 -32.37
CA CYS A 10 -50.59 -11.39 -31.01
C CYS A 10 -50.26 -12.46 -29.95
N CYS A 11 -50.62 -13.73 -30.20
CA CYS A 11 -50.23 -14.85 -29.29
C CYS A 11 -48.73 -15.07 -29.23
N VAL A 12 -48.05 -14.98 -30.37
CA VAL A 12 -46.58 -15.10 -30.40
C VAL A 12 -45.90 -13.94 -29.68
N ALA A 13 -46.38 -12.70 -29.92
CA ALA A 13 -45.87 -11.52 -29.21
C ALA A 13 -46.12 -11.62 -27.69
N ALA A 14 -47.29 -12.06 -27.25
CA ALA A 14 -47.60 -12.28 -25.85
C ALA A 14 -46.70 -13.36 -25.22
N ALA A 15 -46.46 -14.46 -25.94
CA ALA A 15 -45.57 -15.53 -25.46
C ALA A 15 -44.09 -15.05 -25.32
N ILE A 16 -43.64 -14.24 -26.28
CA ILE A 16 -42.30 -13.62 -26.19
C ILE A 16 -42.20 -12.67 -24.99
N LEU A 17 -43.20 -11.81 -24.78
CA LEU A 17 -43.25 -10.89 -23.65
C LEU A 17 -43.25 -11.64 -22.30
N VAL A 18 -44.05 -12.70 -22.19
CA VAL A 18 -44.04 -13.56 -21.00
C VAL A 18 -42.72 -14.25 -20.84
N GLY A 19 -42.11 -14.73 -21.92
CA GLY A 19 -40.78 -15.35 -21.87
C GLY A 19 -39.70 -14.37 -21.42
N VAL A 20 -39.69 -13.15 -21.91
CA VAL A 20 -38.79 -12.08 -21.48
C VAL A 20 -39.01 -11.72 -20.00
N PHE A 21 -40.27 -11.60 -19.60
CA PHE A 21 -40.61 -11.31 -18.20
C PHE A 21 -40.14 -12.42 -17.24
N VAL A 22 -40.41 -13.67 -17.58
CA VAL A 22 -39.94 -14.83 -16.81
C VAL A 22 -38.42 -14.89 -16.75
N TRP A 23 -37.74 -14.62 -17.87
CA TRP A 23 -36.31 -14.54 -17.91
C TRP A 23 -35.78 -13.43 -16.97
N GLN A 24 -36.30 -12.22 -17.06
CA GLN A 24 -35.88 -11.10 -16.22
C GLN A 24 -36.18 -11.37 -14.74
N ALA A 25 -37.33 -11.89 -14.42
CA ALA A 25 -37.73 -12.15 -13.04
C ALA A 25 -36.92 -13.24 -12.34
N TYR A 26 -36.56 -14.32 -13.05
CA TYR A 26 -36.03 -15.52 -12.39
C TYR A 26 -34.63 -15.94 -12.87
N PHE A 27 -34.16 -15.49 -14.03
CA PHE A 27 -32.97 -16.02 -14.66
C PHE A 27 -31.89 -14.97 -14.95
N SER A 28 -32.22 -13.69 -14.94
CA SER A 28 -31.23 -12.62 -15.18
C SER A 28 -30.22 -12.48 -14.06
N ALA A 29 -29.12 -11.78 -14.34
CA ALA A 29 -28.14 -11.44 -13.33
C ALA A 29 -28.72 -10.49 -12.28
N THR A 30 -28.30 -10.64 -11.01
CA THR A 30 -28.59 -9.72 -9.91
C THR A 30 -27.55 -8.61 -9.90
N LYS A 31 -27.98 -7.37 -9.98
CA LYS A 31 -27.12 -6.18 -9.96
C LYS A 31 -27.17 -5.53 -8.59
N ILE A 32 -26.03 -5.40 -7.95
CA ILE A 32 -25.92 -4.83 -6.60
C ILE A 32 -25.09 -3.56 -6.66
N ALA A 33 -25.67 -2.46 -6.17
CA ALA A 33 -24.98 -1.18 -6.02
C ALA A 33 -24.43 -1.00 -4.61
N PHE A 34 -23.22 -0.48 -4.51
CA PHE A 34 -22.57 -0.07 -3.26
C PHE A 34 -22.31 1.42 -3.29
N VAL A 35 -22.75 2.15 -2.27
CA VAL A 35 -22.57 3.59 -2.11
C VAL A 35 -21.77 3.88 -0.86
N ASN A 36 -20.69 4.65 -0.98
CA ASN A 36 -19.83 5.07 0.14
C ASN A 36 -19.18 3.90 0.92
N PHE A 37 -18.91 2.78 0.29
CA PHE A 37 -18.16 1.69 0.90
C PHE A 37 -16.67 1.99 0.86
N GLN A 38 -15.96 1.56 1.91
CA GLN A 38 -14.49 1.62 1.90
C GLN A 38 -13.94 0.64 0.87
N THR A 39 -12.93 1.07 0.11
CA THR A 39 -12.30 0.28 -0.96
C THR A 39 -11.88 -1.12 -0.50
N ILE A 40 -11.30 -1.24 0.70
CA ILE A 40 -10.90 -2.55 1.24
C ILE A 40 -12.09 -3.49 1.47
N ASN A 41 -13.19 -2.98 1.99
CA ASN A 41 -14.40 -3.78 2.23
C ASN A 41 -15.04 -4.22 0.92
N LEU A 42 -15.14 -3.30 -0.04
CA LEU A 42 -15.70 -3.59 -1.36
C LEU A 42 -14.83 -4.59 -2.13
N GLY A 43 -13.50 -4.44 -2.06
CA GLY A 43 -12.55 -5.39 -2.61
C GLY A 43 -12.71 -6.80 -2.02
N ASN A 44 -12.89 -6.92 -0.70
CA ASN A 44 -13.13 -8.20 -0.04
C ASN A 44 -14.49 -8.83 -0.42
N ILE A 45 -15.53 -8.02 -0.60
CA ILE A 45 -16.84 -8.50 -1.10
C ILE A 45 -16.69 -8.98 -2.55
N SER A 46 -15.96 -8.25 -3.40
CA SER A 46 -15.68 -8.64 -4.78
C SER A 46 -14.93 -9.97 -4.86
N LYS A 47 -13.86 -10.14 -4.08
CA LYS A 47 -13.09 -11.39 -4.00
C LYS A 47 -13.92 -12.59 -3.51
N ALA A 48 -14.97 -12.34 -2.73
CA ALA A 48 -15.90 -13.37 -2.27
C ALA A 48 -16.96 -13.73 -3.30
N ASN A 49 -17.11 -12.95 -4.37
CA ASN A 49 -18.08 -13.20 -5.43
C ASN A 49 -17.58 -14.27 -6.40
N ASP A 50 -17.97 -15.51 -6.18
CA ASP A 50 -17.73 -16.62 -7.09
C ASP A 50 -18.88 -16.89 -8.06
N ASN A 51 -19.91 -16.02 -8.08
CA ASN A 51 -21.12 -16.19 -8.86
C ASN A 51 -21.18 -15.19 -10.04
N SER A 52 -20.97 -15.67 -11.25
CA SER A 52 -21.01 -14.84 -12.47
C SER A 52 -22.37 -14.18 -12.73
N PHE A 53 -23.45 -14.64 -12.09
CA PHE A 53 -24.78 -14.03 -12.15
C PHE A 53 -25.00 -12.94 -11.09
N VAL A 54 -24.02 -12.63 -10.26
CA VAL A 54 -24.05 -11.49 -9.34
C VAL A 54 -23.08 -10.44 -9.87
N LYS A 55 -23.58 -9.25 -10.14
CA LYS A 55 -22.83 -8.11 -10.66
C LYS A 55 -22.75 -7.02 -9.61
N LEU A 56 -21.54 -6.66 -9.23
CA LEU A 56 -21.27 -5.65 -8.22
C LEU A 56 -20.85 -4.35 -8.91
N ARG A 57 -21.30 -3.22 -8.38
CA ARG A 57 -20.86 -1.90 -8.84
C ARG A 57 -20.80 -0.91 -7.70
N GLU A 58 -19.72 -0.16 -7.65
CA GLU A 58 -19.63 1.05 -6.83
C GLU A 58 -20.34 2.19 -7.56
N VAL A 59 -21.23 2.88 -6.85
CA VAL A 59 -21.96 4.05 -7.36
C VAL A 59 -21.51 5.27 -6.57
N SER A 60 -20.93 6.23 -7.27
CA SER A 60 -20.53 7.52 -6.70
C SER A 60 -21.74 8.32 -6.26
N THR A 61 -21.58 9.18 -5.25
CA THR A 61 -22.62 10.12 -4.80
C THR A 61 -23.08 11.09 -5.88
N ASP A 62 -22.30 11.26 -6.95
CA ASP A 62 -22.66 12.12 -8.10
C ASP A 62 -23.59 11.41 -9.12
N HIS A 63 -23.75 10.08 -9.00
CA HIS A 63 -24.52 9.24 -9.93
C HIS A 63 -25.64 8.43 -9.25
N LEU A 64 -26.19 8.93 -8.13
CA LEU A 64 -27.24 8.22 -7.37
C LEU A 64 -28.59 8.11 -8.12
N ASP A 65 -28.77 8.83 -9.21
CA ASP A 65 -29.93 8.69 -10.13
C ASP A 65 -29.95 7.32 -10.84
N GLU A 66 -28.78 6.64 -10.97
CA GLU A 66 -28.66 5.31 -11.56
C GLU A 66 -29.21 4.19 -10.64
N LEU A 67 -29.41 4.44 -9.34
CA LEU A 67 -29.77 3.41 -8.34
C LEU A 67 -31.07 2.66 -8.69
N THR A 68 -31.96 3.25 -9.47
CA THR A 68 -33.18 2.59 -9.91
C THR A 68 -32.97 1.49 -10.96
N GLY A 69 -31.74 1.31 -11.43
CA GLY A 69 -31.33 0.26 -12.39
C GLY A 69 -30.74 -0.99 -11.72
N TYR A 70 -30.73 -1.05 -10.38
CA TYR A 70 -30.19 -2.15 -9.59
C TYR A 70 -31.26 -2.98 -8.90
N ASP A 71 -30.91 -4.21 -8.52
CA ASP A 71 -31.80 -5.14 -7.83
C ASP A 71 -31.59 -5.10 -6.30
N MET A 72 -30.49 -4.50 -5.84
CA MET A 72 -30.19 -4.21 -4.43
C MET A 72 -29.25 -3.04 -4.32
N VAL A 73 -29.45 -2.19 -3.32
CA VAL A 73 -28.59 -1.05 -2.99
C VAL A 73 -28.11 -1.14 -1.55
N PHE A 74 -26.78 -1.18 -1.37
CA PHE A 74 -26.14 -1.03 -0.08
C PHE A 74 -25.57 0.37 0.06
N VAL A 75 -25.89 1.04 1.17
CA VAL A 75 -25.37 2.36 1.52
C VAL A 75 -24.61 2.28 2.83
N ASN A 76 -23.32 2.64 2.82
CA ASN A 76 -22.60 2.86 4.06
C ASN A 76 -22.86 4.29 4.54
N GLY A 77 -23.66 4.42 5.61
CA GLY A 77 -24.05 5.71 6.15
C GLY A 77 -23.00 6.38 7.04
N MET A 78 -21.92 5.69 7.37
CA MET A 78 -20.84 6.24 8.19
C MET A 78 -20.05 7.29 7.40
N GLY A 79 -20.06 8.53 7.91
CA GLY A 79 -19.37 9.65 7.28
C GLY A 79 -19.95 10.07 5.92
N LEU A 80 -21.11 9.52 5.50
CA LEU A 80 -21.76 9.85 4.24
C LEU A 80 -22.20 11.33 4.23
N ARG A 81 -21.61 12.13 3.34
CA ARG A 81 -21.89 13.55 3.15
C ARG A 81 -22.62 13.71 1.81
N ILE A 82 -23.93 13.86 1.86
CA ILE A 82 -24.79 14.07 0.70
C ILE A 82 -25.75 15.23 0.95
N VAL A 83 -26.08 15.94 -0.12
CA VAL A 83 -27.11 17.00 -0.12
C VAL A 83 -28.51 16.41 -0.21
N GLU A 84 -29.55 17.23 0.01
CA GLU A 84 -30.92 16.78 0.03
C GLU A 84 -31.38 16.13 -1.30
N GLU A 85 -30.95 16.68 -2.44
CA GLU A 85 -31.27 16.11 -3.75
C GLU A 85 -30.69 14.69 -3.92
N GLN A 86 -29.47 14.48 -3.47
CA GLN A 86 -28.82 13.16 -3.50
C GLN A 86 -29.55 12.18 -2.57
N ARG A 87 -29.96 12.63 -1.37
CA ARG A 87 -30.72 11.80 -0.44
C ARG A 87 -32.06 11.40 -1.07
N GLN A 88 -32.74 12.33 -1.76
CA GLN A 88 -33.98 12.05 -2.45
C GLN A 88 -33.81 11.03 -3.59
N GLN A 89 -32.64 10.93 -4.20
CA GLN A 89 -32.37 9.90 -5.20
C GLN A 89 -32.34 8.51 -4.58
N ILE A 90 -31.70 8.34 -3.41
CA ILE A 90 -31.72 7.08 -2.65
C ILE A 90 -33.16 6.76 -2.21
N GLN A 91 -33.89 7.74 -1.68
CA GLN A 91 -35.28 7.56 -1.27
C GLN A 91 -36.18 7.16 -2.46
N ARG A 92 -35.97 7.78 -3.61
CA ARG A 92 -36.72 7.44 -4.84
C ARG A 92 -36.49 6.00 -5.28
N ALA A 93 -35.27 5.46 -5.12
CA ALA A 93 -35.00 4.03 -5.39
C ALA A 93 -35.81 3.15 -4.44
N ALA A 94 -35.81 3.46 -3.13
CA ALA A 94 -36.61 2.74 -2.13
C ALA A 94 -38.13 2.84 -2.40
N ASP A 95 -38.65 4.02 -2.77
CA ASP A 95 -40.06 4.25 -3.09
C ASP A 95 -40.54 3.51 -4.36
N LYS A 96 -39.61 3.25 -5.29
CA LYS A 96 -39.86 2.41 -6.47
C LYS A 96 -39.78 0.91 -6.17
N GLY A 97 -39.56 0.52 -4.93
CA GLY A 97 -39.50 -0.87 -4.50
C GLY A 97 -38.12 -1.54 -4.73
N ILE A 98 -37.09 -0.76 -5.09
CA ILE A 98 -35.71 -1.29 -5.08
C ILE A 98 -35.29 -1.53 -3.61
N PRO A 99 -34.84 -2.73 -3.25
CA PRO A 99 -34.35 -3.01 -1.90
C PRO A 99 -33.14 -2.12 -1.58
N VAL A 100 -33.24 -1.34 -0.49
CA VAL A 100 -32.20 -0.44 -0.01
C VAL A 100 -31.86 -0.79 1.44
N TYR A 101 -30.61 -0.97 1.74
CA TYR A 101 -30.08 -1.17 3.09
C TYR A 101 -29.02 -0.14 3.42
N THR A 102 -29.25 0.70 4.44
CA THR A 102 -28.24 1.62 4.95
C THR A 102 -27.67 1.10 6.26
N SER A 103 -26.33 1.00 6.33
CA SER A 103 -25.60 0.63 7.55
C SER A 103 -24.99 1.86 8.22
N MET A 104 -24.91 1.85 9.56
CA MET A 104 -24.12 2.80 10.37
C MET A 104 -24.32 4.28 10.02
N ALA A 105 -25.56 4.72 9.82
CA ALA A 105 -25.85 6.11 9.45
C ALA A 105 -25.41 7.10 10.54
N THR A 106 -24.33 7.88 10.28
CA THR A 106 -23.89 8.96 11.17
C THR A 106 -24.91 10.09 11.22
N ASN A 107 -25.53 10.41 10.08
CA ASN A 107 -26.68 11.31 10.01
C ASN A 107 -27.96 10.47 9.93
N PRO A 108 -28.87 10.56 10.93
CA PRO A 108 -30.11 9.78 10.92
C PRO A 108 -30.99 9.99 9.68
N ALA A 109 -30.93 11.17 9.06
CA ALA A 109 -31.66 11.45 7.82
C ALA A 109 -31.20 10.58 6.62
N ASN A 110 -29.99 10.04 6.68
CA ASN A 110 -29.45 9.15 5.65
C ASN A 110 -29.82 7.68 5.88
N ASN A 111 -30.52 7.36 6.98
CA ASN A 111 -30.92 5.98 7.29
C ASN A 111 -32.14 5.56 6.48
N ILE A 112 -31.94 5.32 5.19
CA ILE A 112 -32.98 4.89 4.25
C ILE A 112 -32.89 3.36 4.13
N CYS A 113 -33.98 2.68 4.52
CA CYS A 113 -34.08 1.23 4.44
C CYS A 113 -35.56 0.83 4.24
N ASN A 114 -35.85 -0.01 3.25
CA ASN A 114 -37.17 -0.52 2.95
C ASN A 114 -37.29 -2.05 3.08
N LEU A 115 -36.27 -2.69 3.70
CA LEU A 115 -36.27 -4.11 4.00
C LEU A 115 -37.02 -4.40 5.30
N ASP A 116 -37.55 -5.62 5.44
CA ASP A 116 -38.11 -6.07 6.71
C ASP A 116 -37.05 -6.34 7.80
N SER A 117 -37.52 -6.54 9.03
CA SER A 117 -36.61 -6.69 10.18
C SER A 117 -35.75 -7.95 10.12
N VAL A 118 -36.21 -9.01 9.50
CA VAL A 118 -35.50 -10.29 9.33
C VAL A 118 -34.38 -10.11 8.31
N GLN A 119 -34.74 -9.53 7.15
CA GLN A 119 -33.78 -9.22 6.10
C GLN A 119 -32.67 -8.27 6.59
N MET A 120 -33.04 -7.20 7.31
CA MET A 120 -32.09 -6.26 7.91
C MET A 120 -31.15 -6.95 8.89
N SER A 121 -31.67 -7.82 9.75
CA SER A 121 -30.86 -8.54 10.73
C SER A 121 -29.86 -9.47 10.06
N GLN A 122 -30.30 -10.23 9.06
CA GLN A 122 -29.47 -11.19 8.34
C GLN A 122 -28.33 -10.49 7.58
N ILE A 123 -28.67 -9.42 6.84
CA ILE A 123 -27.66 -8.60 6.11
C ILE A 123 -26.66 -7.99 7.09
N ARG A 124 -27.14 -7.43 8.21
CA ARG A 124 -26.27 -6.85 9.23
C ARG A 124 -25.25 -7.86 9.75
N GLN A 125 -25.69 -9.08 10.06
CA GLN A 125 -24.81 -10.12 10.59
C GLN A 125 -23.71 -10.50 9.58
N TYR A 126 -24.05 -10.67 8.28
CA TYR A 126 -23.04 -10.94 7.26
C TYR A 126 -22.02 -9.81 7.12
N LEU A 127 -22.48 -8.54 7.11
CA LEU A 127 -21.61 -7.37 6.99
C LEU A 127 -20.74 -7.15 8.23
N THR A 128 -21.30 -7.38 9.44
CA THR A 128 -20.56 -7.19 10.70
C THR A 128 -19.50 -8.25 10.92
N ASN A 129 -19.84 -9.52 10.64
CA ASN A 129 -18.90 -10.62 10.78
C ASN A 129 -17.86 -10.66 9.65
N ALA A 130 -18.16 -10.03 8.51
CA ALA A 130 -17.24 -9.93 7.36
C ALA A 130 -16.62 -11.28 6.93
N GLY A 131 -15.54 -11.24 6.17
CA GLY A 131 -14.82 -12.42 5.71
C GLY A 131 -15.46 -13.11 4.49
N LYS A 132 -14.66 -13.91 3.77
CA LYS A 132 -15.04 -14.50 2.47
C LYS A 132 -16.34 -15.31 2.54
N VAL A 133 -16.51 -16.14 3.58
CA VAL A 133 -17.69 -16.98 3.75
C VAL A 133 -18.95 -16.16 3.96
N ASN A 134 -18.91 -15.15 4.85
CA ASN A 134 -20.04 -14.27 5.12
C ASN A 134 -20.40 -13.43 3.91
N TYR A 135 -19.45 -12.87 3.20
CA TYR A 135 -19.69 -12.08 1.99
C TYR A 135 -20.26 -12.92 0.84
N ARG A 136 -19.78 -14.16 0.65
CA ARG A 136 -20.38 -15.09 -0.31
C ARG A 136 -21.83 -15.38 0.03
N ASN A 137 -22.12 -15.63 1.29
CA ASN A 137 -23.49 -15.88 1.76
C ASN A 137 -24.36 -14.64 1.72
N LEU A 138 -23.81 -13.43 1.95
CA LEU A 138 -24.52 -12.16 1.71
C LEU A 138 -24.98 -12.05 0.25
N LEU A 139 -24.07 -12.28 -0.70
CA LEU A 139 -24.38 -12.21 -2.14
C LEU A 139 -25.39 -13.27 -2.56
N SER A 140 -25.28 -14.48 -2.03
CA SER A 140 -26.25 -15.57 -2.22
C SER A 140 -27.63 -15.19 -1.64
N TYR A 141 -27.65 -14.61 -0.45
CA TYR A 141 -28.86 -14.13 0.22
C TYR A 141 -29.58 -13.06 -0.62
N VAL A 142 -28.83 -12.06 -1.09
CA VAL A 142 -29.40 -11.02 -1.97
C VAL A 142 -29.99 -11.64 -3.22
N ARG A 143 -29.25 -12.52 -3.91
CA ARG A 143 -29.71 -13.12 -5.16
C ARG A 143 -30.95 -13.99 -4.97
N LYS A 144 -30.95 -14.82 -3.93
CA LYS A 144 -32.02 -15.81 -3.72
C LYS A 144 -33.20 -15.26 -2.96
N GLU A 145 -32.98 -14.61 -1.82
CA GLU A 145 -34.06 -14.25 -0.87
C GLU A 145 -34.56 -12.79 -1.10
N ILE A 146 -33.72 -11.89 -1.61
CA ILE A 146 -34.13 -10.51 -1.89
C ILE A 146 -34.63 -10.38 -3.35
N ASP A 147 -33.81 -10.80 -4.32
CA ASP A 147 -34.08 -10.67 -5.76
C ASP A 147 -34.91 -11.85 -6.32
N GLY A 148 -35.07 -12.95 -5.56
CA GLY A 148 -35.91 -14.08 -5.91
C GLY A 148 -35.48 -14.90 -7.13
N LYS A 149 -34.18 -14.86 -7.49
CA LYS A 149 -33.64 -15.60 -8.65
C LYS A 149 -33.59 -17.13 -8.38
N LEU A 150 -33.67 -17.90 -9.46
CA LEU A 150 -33.66 -19.37 -9.40
C LEU A 150 -32.38 -20.00 -9.92
N ILE A 151 -31.78 -19.46 -10.98
CA ILE A 151 -30.51 -19.99 -11.54
C ILE A 151 -29.32 -19.40 -10.81
N SER A 152 -28.32 -20.24 -10.52
CA SER A 152 -27.13 -19.85 -9.76
C SER A 152 -27.48 -19.04 -8.50
N ALA A 153 -28.49 -19.50 -7.79
CA ALA A 153 -29.00 -18.91 -6.56
C ALA A 153 -28.88 -19.93 -5.41
N PRO A 154 -27.65 -20.20 -4.91
CA PRO A 154 -27.44 -21.16 -3.84
C PRO A 154 -28.15 -20.70 -2.57
N VAL A 155 -28.54 -21.67 -1.74
CA VAL A 155 -29.14 -21.38 -0.43
C VAL A 155 -28.04 -20.76 0.44
N PRO A 156 -28.24 -19.55 0.99
CA PRO A 156 -27.28 -18.94 1.88
C PRO A 156 -27.21 -19.70 3.20
N GLU A 157 -25.99 -19.89 3.70
CA GLU A 157 -25.77 -20.44 5.04
C GLU A 157 -25.95 -19.35 6.09
N ALA A 158 -26.14 -19.74 7.35
CA ALA A 158 -26.20 -18.81 8.47
C ALA A 158 -24.89 -18.01 8.60
N PRO A 159 -24.95 -16.75 9.07
CA PRO A 159 -23.75 -15.98 9.33
C PRO A 159 -22.83 -16.67 10.35
N VAL A 160 -21.54 -16.70 10.04
CA VAL A 160 -20.51 -17.27 10.91
C VAL A 160 -19.86 -16.14 11.67
N GLU A 161 -19.81 -16.24 13.02
CA GLU A 161 -19.06 -15.28 13.82
C GLU A 161 -17.57 -15.36 13.49
N LYS A 162 -16.98 -14.20 13.18
CA LYS A 162 -15.56 -14.08 12.93
C LYS A 162 -14.85 -13.62 14.21
N PRO A 163 -13.78 -14.30 14.64
CA PRO A 163 -12.98 -13.84 15.75
C PRO A 163 -12.36 -12.47 15.45
N THR A 164 -12.33 -11.60 16.45
CA THR A 164 -11.79 -10.23 16.31
C THR A 164 -10.29 -10.17 16.48
N ASP A 165 -9.68 -11.21 17.05
CA ASP A 165 -8.27 -11.27 17.40
C ASP A 165 -7.65 -12.52 16.78
N ILE A 166 -7.03 -12.39 15.62
CA ILE A 166 -6.48 -13.47 14.81
C ILE A 166 -5.09 -13.12 14.26
N LEU A 167 -4.34 -14.19 14.00
CA LEU A 167 -3.32 -14.16 12.96
C LEU A 167 -3.98 -14.68 11.67
N TYR A 168 -3.51 -14.20 10.52
CA TYR A 168 -4.06 -14.66 9.24
C TYR A 168 -2.94 -14.86 8.23
N HIS A 169 -3.24 -15.58 7.16
CA HIS A 169 -2.33 -15.82 6.05
C HIS A 169 -3.11 -15.91 4.74
N ALA A 170 -2.51 -15.44 3.66
CA ALA A 170 -3.03 -15.73 2.32
C ALA A 170 -3.04 -17.24 2.09
N GLY A 171 -3.99 -17.75 1.33
CA GLY A 171 -4.06 -19.19 1.03
C GLY A 171 -2.83 -19.65 0.25
N VAL A 172 -2.30 -20.81 0.62
CA VAL A 172 -1.09 -21.37 -0.01
C VAL A 172 -1.33 -21.78 -1.47
N LYS A 173 -2.53 -22.32 -1.78
CA LYS A 173 -2.90 -22.73 -3.14
C LYS A 173 -3.56 -21.61 -3.93
N ASN A 174 -4.36 -20.83 -3.26
CA ASN A 174 -5.04 -19.66 -3.82
C ASN A 174 -4.89 -18.51 -2.80
N PRO A 175 -4.18 -17.43 -3.14
CA PRO A 175 -3.97 -16.30 -2.22
C PRO A 175 -5.26 -15.67 -1.71
N ASP A 176 -6.37 -15.80 -2.42
CA ASP A 176 -7.68 -15.29 -1.99
C ASP A 176 -8.37 -16.14 -0.92
N ASP A 177 -7.85 -17.34 -0.63
CA ASP A 177 -8.35 -18.22 0.44
C ASP A 177 -7.64 -17.93 1.76
N GLU A 178 -7.99 -16.81 2.41
CA GLU A 178 -7.42 -16.39 3.69
C GLU A 178 -7.62 -17.46 4.76
N MET A 179 -6.52 -17.78 5.44
CA MET A 179 -6.48 -18.73 6.57
C MET A 179 -6.39 -17.93 7.87
N GLU A 180 -7.19 -18.31 8.89
CA GLU A 180 -7.28 -17.61 10.17
C GLU A 180 -6.86 -18.50 11.33
N PHE A 181 -6.14 -17.94 12.31
CA PHE A 181 -5.59 -18.67 13.46
C PHE A 181 -5.80 -17.86 14.74
N LEU A 182 -6.23 -18.53 15.81
CA LEU A 182 -6.53 -17.92 17.11
C LEU A 182 -5.31 -17.75 18.02
N ASN A 183 -4.20 -18.39 17.67
CA ASN A 183 -2.95 -18.36 18.46
C ASN A 183 -1.71 -18.55 17.58
N VAL A 184 -0.57 -18.18 18.11
CA VAL A 184 0.73 -18.24 17.43
C VAL A 184 1.15 -19.67 17.16
N THR A 185 0.87 -20.61 18.07
CA THR A 185 1.27 -22.00 17.96
C THR A 185 0.66 -22.68 16.73
N ASP A 186 -0.66 -22.53 16.54
CA ASP A 186 -1.36 -23.08 15.39
C ASP A 186 -0.92 -22.41 14.07
N TYR A 187 -0.66 -21.11 14.12
CA TYR A 187 -0.12 -20.35 12.99
C TYR A 187 1.28 -20.86 12.60
N GLU A 188 2.22 -20.96 13.54
CA GLU A 188 3.56 -21.50 13.25
C GLU A 188 3.53 -22.95 12.77
N LYS A 189 2.60 -23.77 13.30
CA LYS A 189 2.38 -25.13 12.80
C LYS A 189 1.96 -25.11 11.33
N PHE A 190 1.02 -24.26 10.96
CA PHE A 190 0.61 -24.08 9.56
C PHE A 190 1.79 -23.66 8.67
N LEU A 191 2.61 -22.68 9.09
CA LEU A 191 3.79 -22.26 8.34
C LEU A 191 4.77 -23.43 8.14
N ARG A 192 5.01 -24.26 9.16
CA ARG A 192 5.91 -25.44 9.07
C ARG A 192 5.37 -26.50 8.13
N GLU A 193 4.09 -26.82 8.22
CA GLU A 193 3.43 -27.82 7.38
C GLU A 193 3.42 -27.43 5.90
N ASN A 194 3.49 -26.12 5.59
CA ASN A 194 3.51 -25.61 4.23
C ASN A 194 4.91 -25.17 3.75
N GLY A 195 5.97 -25.40 4.54
CA GLY A 195 7.35 -25.08 4.17
C GLY A 195 7.66 -23.56 4.15
N LEU A 196 6.84 -22.77 4.84
CA LEU A 196 6.96 -21.30 4.93
C LEU A 196 7.75 -20.84 6.18
N TYR A 197 7.91 -21.72 7.18
CA TYR A 197 8.68 -21.41 8.38
C TYR A 197 10.16 -21.72 8.20
N HIS A 198 11.00 -20.76 8.50
CA HIS A 198 12.46 -20.90 8.43
C HIS A 198 13.07 -20.74 9.82
N GLU A 199 13.78 -21.79 10.30
CA GLU A 199 14.42 -21.75 11.61
C GLU A 199 15.48 -20.65 11.66
N GLY A 200 15.43 -19.81 12.70
CA GLY A 200 16.38 -18.70 12.90
C GLY A 200 16.16 -17.49 11.97
N ALA A 201 15.18 -17.54 11.08
CA ALA A 201 14.83 -16.40 10.25
C ALA A 201 14.20 -15.26 11.07
N ARG A 202 14.27 -14.05 10.53
CA ARG A 202 13.67 -12.86 11.13
C ARG A 202 12.17 -12.95 11.18
N LYS A 203 11.59 -12.52 12.30
CA LYS A 203 10.14 -12.46 12.52
C LYS A 203 9.64 -11.05 12.23
N VAL A 204 8.72 -10.92 11.29
CA VAL A 204 8.13 -9.65 10.89
C VAL A 204 6.63 -9.67 11.17
N VAL A 205 6.17 -8.78 12.03
CA VAL A 205 4.74 -8.58 12.31
C VAL A 205 4.17 -7.55 11.34
N ILE A 206 3.02 -7.85 10.73
CA ILE A 206 2.22 -6.91 9.94
C ILE A 206 0.90 -6.66 10.67
N THR A 207 0.49 -5.41 10.80
CA THR A 207 -0.79 -5.03 11.43
C THR A 207 -1.42 -3.82 10.75
N GLY A 208 -2.67 -3.51 11.11
CA GLY A 208 -3.36 -2.31 10.65
C GLY A 208 -3.77 -2.38 9.18
N GLN A 209 -4.65 -3.31 8.81
CA GLN A 209 -5.09 -3.54 7.44
C GLN A 209 -5.88 -2.37 6.85
N MET A 210 -5.20 -1.48 6.12
CA MET A 210 -5.82 -0.41 5.32
C MET A 210 -5.78 -0.71 3.81
N ALA A 211 -5.15 -1.82 3.43
CA ALA A 211 -5.04 -2.33 2.07
C ALA A 211 -4.90 -3.85 2.11
N ASP A 212 -4.96 -4.50 0.95
CA ASP A 212 -4.68 -5.93 0.84
C ASP A 212 -3.19 -6.20 1.07
N ALA A 213 -2.90 -6.84 2.19
CA ALA A 213 -1.54 -7.17 2.60
C ALA A 213 -0.96 -8.41 1.91
N THR A 214 -1.74 -9.17 1.15
CA THR A 214 -1.34 -10.44 0.54
C THR A 214 0.00 -10.34 -0.21
N GLY A 215 0.14 -9.35 -1.08
CA GLY A 215 1.37 -9.15 -1.84
C GLY A 215 2.58 -8.88 -0.94
N LEU A 216 2.42 -8.11 0.14
CA LEU A 216 3.47 -7.81 1.10
C LEU A 216 3.87 -9.05 1.91
N ILE A 217 2.90 -9.84 2.37
CA ILE A 217 3.13 -11.10 3.11
C ILE A 217 3.99 -12.03 2.25
N LEU A 218 3.52 -12.36 1.05
CA LEU A 218 4.21 -13.28 0.16
C LEU A 218 5.61 -12.79 -0.26
N ALA A 219 5.78 -11.49 -0.45
CA ALA A 219 7.08 -10.92 -0.81
C ALA A 219 8.09 -10.97 0.34
N LEU A 220 7.66 -10.76 1.59
CA LEU A 220 8.51 -10.89 2.77
C LEU A 220 8.88 -12.36 3.05
N GLU A 221 7.96 -13.30 2.86
CA GLU A 221 8.23 -14.74 2.96
C GLU A 221 9.23 -15.19 1.90
N LYS A 222 9.04 -14.75 0.65
CA LYS A 222 10.00 -15.00 -0.43
C LYS A 222 11.39 -14.44 -0.13
N ALA A 223 11.47 -13.34 0.64
CA ALA A 223 12.73 -12.78 1.14
C ALA A 223 13.33 -13.57 2.32
N GLY A 224 12.69 -14.65 2.78
CA GLY A 224 13.17 -15.55 3.82
C GLY A 224 12.81 -15.13 5.24
N HIS A 225 11.78 -14.32 5.43
CA HIS A 225 11.29 -13.93 6.75
C HIS A 225 10.13 -14.82 7.22
N ASN A 226 10.01 -15.03 8.52
CA ASN A 226 8.79 -15.55 9.14
C ASN A 226 7.84 -14.39 9.37
N VAL A 227 6.73 -14.35 8.64
CA VAL A 227 5.78 -13.22 8.61
C VAL A 227 4.56 -13.54 9.47
N TYR A 228 4.13 -12.59 10.29
CA TYR A 228 3.03 -12.72 11.23
C TYR A 228 2.01 -11.59 11.01
N PRO A 229 1.07 -11.75 10.09
CA PRO A 229 -0.02 -10.80 9.91
C PRO A 229 -1.02 -10.95 11.07
N ILE A 230 -1.31 -9.84 11.73
CA ILE A 230 -2.19 -9.78 12.91
C ILE A 230 -3.35 -8.82 12.63
N SER A 231 -4.57 -9.29 12.81
CA SER A 231 -5.77 -8.48 12.95
C SER A 231 -6.29 -8.66 14.38
N SER A 232 -6.13 -7.64 15.21
CA SER A 232 -6.48 -7.74 16.64
C SER A 232 -6.79 -6.38 17.24
N PHE A 233 -7.87 -6.33 18.02
CA PHE A 233 -8.24 -5.15 18.81
C PHE A 233 -7.82 -5.26 20.26
N THR A 234 -7.85 -6.45 20.84
CA THR A 234 -7.67 -6.64 22.29
C THR A 234 -6.41 -7.43 22.66
N ARG A 235 -5.97 -8.38 21.81
CA ARG A 235 -4.87 -9.29 22.09
C ARG A 235 -3.58 -8.96 21.34
N PHE A 236 -3.51 -7.80 20.67
CA PHE A 236 -2.36 -7.45 19.83
C PHE A 236 -1.02 -7.53 20.59
N MET A 237 -0.94 -6.94 21.76
CA MET A 237 0.28 -6.97 22.58
C MET A 237 0.63 -8.37 23.11
N GLU A 238 -0.37 -9.22 23.34
CA GLU A 238 -0.16 -10.63 23.69
C GLU A 238 0.55 -11.38 22.55
N PHE A 239 0.03 -11.28 21.33
CA PHE A 239 0.65 -11.87 20.15
C PHE A 239 2.07 -11.32 19.93
N VAL A 240 2.28 -10.01 20.00
CA VAL A 240 3.59 -9.39 19.78
C VAL A 240 4.63 -9.88 20.80
N ARG A 241 4.23 -10.03 22.09
CA ARG A 241 5.13 -10.53 23.14
C ARG A 241 5.49 -12.01 22.96
N GLU A 242 4.55 -12.81 22.47
CA GLU A 242 4.76 -14.23 22.16
C GLU A 242 5.67 -14.40 20.94
N ILE A 243 5.40 -13.69 19.84
CA ILE A 243 6.15 -13.74 18.58
C ILE A 243 7.57 -13.21 18.76
N ARG A 244 7.76 -12.13 19.51
CA ARG A 244 9.02 -11.39 19.66
C ARG A 244 9.60 -10.96 18.32
N PRO A 245 8.96 -10.05 17.61
CA PRO A 245 9.35 -9.68 16.25
C PRO A 245 10.68 -8.94 16.20
N ASP A 246 11.37 -9.08 15.07
CA ASP A 246 12.55 -8.28 14.71
C ASP A 246 12.17 -6.95 14.06
N ALA A 247 11.00 -6.87 13.43
CA ALA A 247 10.42 -5.66 12.86
C ALA A 247 8.88 -5.69 12.94
N VAL A 248 8.28 -4.50 12.97
CA VAL A 248 6.82 -4.32 12.88
C VAL A 248 6.50 -3.41 11.70
N ILE A 249 5.52 -3.80 10.91
CA ILE A 249 4.95 -3.02 9.80
C ILE A 249 3.52 -2.68 10.18
N ASN A 250 3.24 -1.40 10.41
CA ASN A 250 1.90 -0.91 10.69
C ASN A 250 1.32 -0.22 9.45
N MET A 251 0.25 -0.77 8.91
CA MET A 251 -0.45 -0.22 7.75
C MET A 251 -1.60 0.72 8.14
N ALA A 252 -1.92 0.86 9.43
CA ALA A 252 -2.99 1.72 9.92
C ALA A 252 -2.54 3.18 10.04
N HIS A 253 -3.54 4.05 10.04
CA HIS A 253 -3.36 5.46 10.41
C HIS A 253 -3.26 5.62 11.93
N GLY A 254 -2.61 6.69 12.38
CA GLY A 254 -2.61 7.09 13.80
C GLY A 254 -1.55 6.38 14.64
N ARG A 255 -1.78 6.41 15.95
CA ARG A 255 -0.89 5.88 16.98
C ARG A 255 -1.13 4.39 17.24
N MET A 256 -0.06 3.66 17.56
CA MET A 256 -0.16 2.24 17.99
C MET A 256 -0.44 2.09 19.50
N GLY A 257 -0.33 3.16 20.25
CA GLY A 257 -0.45 3.15 21.71
C GLY A 257 0.90 3.06 22.44
N ASP A 258 0.91 3.61 23.66
CA ASP A 258 2.14 3.82 24.41
C ASP A 258 2.82 2.50 24.82
N ASP A 259 2.06 1.47 25.17
CA ASP A 259 2.60 0.13 25.53
C ASP A 259 3.40 -0.48 24.39
N MET A 260 2.92 -0.33 23.15
CA MET A 260 3.62 -0.83 21.97
C MET A 260 4.89 -0.01 21.68
N VAL A 261 4.79 1.31 21.79
CA VAL A 261 5.93 2.21 21.58
C VAL A 261 7.05 1.90 22.58
N GLU A 262 6.73 1.71 23.85
CA GLU A 262 7.71 1.36 24.88
C GLU A 262 8.34 -0.01 24.60
N TYR A 263 7.55 -1.01 24.23
CA TYR A 263 8.02 -2.33 23.85
C TYR A 263 9.03 -2.30 22.70
N LEU A 264 8.71 -1.53 21.63
CA LEU A 264 9.59 -1.37 20.47
C LEU A 264 10.89 -0.65 20.83
N LYS A 265 10.79 0.41 21.62
CA LYS A 265 11.94 1.20 22.09
C LYS A 265 12.90 0.38 22.95
N GLU A 266 12.40 -0.33 23.97
CA GLU A 266 13.22 -1.17 24.86
C GLU A 266 14.01 -2.23 24.11
N ARG A 267 13.44 -2.79 23.03
CA ARG A 267 14.04 -3.87 22.25
C ARG A 267 14.73 -3.40 20.97
N ASN A 268 14.70 -2.08 20.73
CA ASN A 268 15.20 -1.49 19.50
C ASN A 268 14.64 -2.17 18.23
N ILE A 269 13.33 -2.35 18.20
CA ILE A 269 12.62 -2.96 17.05
C ILE A 269 12.16 -1.83 16.12
N PRO A 270 12.54 -1.85 14.82
CA PRO A 270 12.08 -0.87 13.86
C PRO A 270 10.57 -1.00 13.60
N LEU A 271 9.89 0.14 13.56
CA LEU A 271 8.51 0.29 13.14
C LEU A 271 8.49 0.91 11.74
N PHE A 272 7.92 0.22 10.76
CA PHE A 272 7.70 0.74 9.42
C PHE A 272 6.23 1.11 9.26
N ALA A 273 5.96 2.28 8.68
CA ALA A 273 4.61 2.74 8.38
C ALA A 273 4.46 3.04 6.88
N PRO A 274 4.26 1.99 6.04
CA PRO A 274 3.97 2.21 4.64
C PRO A 274 2.60 2.86 4.45
N LEU A 275 2.47 3.64 3.38
CA LEU A 275 1.28 4.43 3.10
C LEU A 275 0.37 3.73 2.11
N THR A 276 -0.92 3.84 2.33
CA THR A 276 -1.96 3.53 1.35
C THR A 276 -2.41 4.84 0.70
N VAL A 277 -2.24 4.97 -0.61
CA VAL A 277 -2.67 6.14 -1.37
C VAL A 277 -4.17 6.02 -1.65
N ASN A 278 -4.95 7.06 -1.32
CA ASN A 278 -6.41 7.09 -1.50
C ASN A 278 -6.84 7.58 -2.89
N SER A 279 -6.11 7.19 -3.92
CA SER A 279 -6.42 7.48 -5.32
C SER A 279 -5.99 6.32 -6.19
N LEU A 280 -6.50 6.31 -7.42
CA LEU A 280 -6.02 5.37 -8.42
C LEU A 280 -4.51 5.58 -8.67
N VAL A 281 -3.80 4.51 -8.98
CA VAL A 281 -2.35 4.54 -9.18
C VAL A 281 -1.95 5.56 -10.26
N GLU A 282 -2.71 5.63 -11.36
CA GLU A 282 -2.45 6.55 -12.46
C GLU A 282 -2.69 8.02 -12.05
N GLU A 283 -3.71 8.28 -11.21
CA GLU A 283 -3.98 9.62 -10.69
C GLU A 283 -2.86 10.07 -9.75
N TRP A 284 -2.45 9.18 -8.84
CA TRP A 284 -1.36 9.45 -7.91
C TRP A 284 -0.02 9.69 -8.62
N GLU A 285 0.27 8.94 -9.67
CA GLU A 285 1.51 9.11 -10.45
C GLU A 285 1.59 10.46 -11.17
N ASN A 286 0.45 11.01 -11.55
CA ASN A 286 0.34 12.28 -12.26
C ASN A 286 0.08 13.48 -11.33
N ASP A 287 -0.15 13.26 -10.04
CA ASP A 287 -0.37 14.33 -9.06
C ASP A 287 0.97 14.95 -8.59
N PRO A 288 1.28 16.19 -8.97
CA PRO A 288 2.51 16.88 -8.54
C PRO A 288 2.45 17.36 -7.08
N MET A 289 1.26 17.40 -6.46
CA MET A 289 1.08 17.93 -5.11
C MET A 289 1.35 16.91 -4.02
N GLY A 290 1.08 15.63 -4.31
CA GLY A 290 1.24 14.54 -3.37
C GLY A 290 0.27 14.62 -2.17
N MET A 291 0.67 13.97 -1.08
CA MET A 291 -0.16 13.86 0.13
C MET A 291 -0.17 15.17 0.92
N SER A 292 -1.34 15.61 1.38
CA SER A 292 -1.50 16.85 2.14
C SER A 292 -2.58 16.75 3.23
N GLY A 293 -2.69 17.81 4.05
CA GLY A 293 -3.76 17.99 5.04
C GLY A 293 -3.83 16.89 6.10
N GLY A 294 -5.04 16.53 6.49
CA GLY A 294 -5.29 15.54 7.55
C GLY A 294 -4.76 14.16 7.24
N PHE A 295 -4.73 13.78 5.96
CA PHE A 295 -4.21 12.49 5.53
C PHE A 295 -2.69 12.38 5.75
N LEU A 296 -1.93 13.43 5.42
CA LEU A 296 -0.50 13.52 5.73
C LEU A 296 -0.26 13.46 7.25
N SER A 297 -1.06 14.19 8.02
CA SER A 297 -0.94 14.20 9.48
C SER A 297 -1.16 12.81 10.08
N GLN A 298 -2.21 12.11 9.68
CA GLN A 298 -2.55 10.80 10.24
C GLN A 298 -1.64 9.66 9.77
N SER A 299 -1.15 9.75 8.54
CA SER A 299 -0.42 8.64 7.92
C SER A 299 1.10 8.75 8.05
N VAL A 300 1.62 9.97 8.24
CA VAL A 300 3.07 10.22 8.35
C VAL A 300 3.42 10.79 9.72
N VAL A 301 2.86 11.98 10.06
CA VAL A 301 3.28 12.71 11.25
C VAL A 301 2.92 11.96 12.54
N THR A 302 1.71 11.41 12.63
CA THR A 302 1.28 10.69 13.84
C THR A 302 2.04 9.36 14.05
N PRO A 303 2.25 8.49 13.05
CA PRO A 303 3.11 7.32 13.21
C PRO A 303 4.58 7.66 13.54
N GLU A 304 5.10 8.79 13.05
CA GLU A 304 6.46 9.25 13.37
C GLU A 304 6.64 9.56 14.86
N ILE A 305 5.59 10.00 15.56
CA ILE A 305 5.60 10.17 17.03
C ILE A 305 5.85 8.84 17.74
N ASP A 306 5.39 7.73 17.18
CA ASP A 306 5.62 6.37 17.68
C ASP A 306 6.99 5.80 17.27
N GLY A 307 7.81 6.59 16.58
CA GLY A 307 9.12 6.16 16.07
C GLY A 307 9.05 5.44 14.73
N ALA A 308 7.94 5.55 14.00
CA ALA A 308 7.84 4.96 12.66
C ALA A 308 8.81 5.62 11.69
N ILE A 309 9.41 4.79 10.87
CA ILE A 309 10.39 5.17 9.86
C ILE A 309 9.89 4.78 8.46
N ARG A 310 10.45 5.42 7.44
CA ARG A 310 10.16 5.11 6.04
C ARG A 310 8.67 5.24 5.69
N PRO A 311 8.07 6.43 5.84
CA PRO A 311 6.76 6.70 5.24
C PRO A 311 6.90 6.58 3.72
N PHE A 312 6.40 5.48 3.17
CA PHE A 312 6.64 5.08 1.79
C PHE A 312 5.30 4.69 1.16
N ALA A 313 4.91 5.38 0.08
CA ALA A 313 3.70 5.04 -0.66
C ALA A 313 3.85 3.64 -1.24
N LEU A 314 3.25 2.65 -0.62
CA LEU A 314 3.36 1.24 -0.96
C LEU A 314 2.12 0.70 -1.65
N PHE A 315 0.94 1.15 -1.22
CA PHE A 315 -0.34 0.68 -1.73
C PHE A 315 -1.07 1.80 -2.47
N ALA A 316 -1.75 1.46 -3.55
CA ALA A 316 -2.61 2.37 -4.31
C ALA A 316 -3.88 1.66 -4.73
N GLN A 317 -4.86 2.41 -5.26
CA GLN A 317 -6.12 1.85 -5.72
C GLN A 317 -6.03 1.47 -7.20
N TYR A 318 -6.67 0.36 -7.53
CA TYR A 318 -6.79 -0.19 -8.87
C TYR A 318 -8.26 -0.49 -9.15
N LYS A 319 -8.70 -0.36 -10.39
CA LYS A 319 -10.05 -0.79 -10.81
C LYS A 319 -9.96 -2.17 -11.45
N ASP A 320 -10.90 -3.05 -11.08
CA ASP A 320 -11.10 -4.31 -11.77
C ASP A 320 -11.96 -4.14 -13.04
N ASP A 321 -12.20 -5.23 -13.76
CA ASP A 321 -12.99 -5.24 -14.99
C ASP A 321 -14.46 -4.83 -14.78
N GLU A 322 -14.98 -4.92 -13.55
CA GLU A 322 -16.32 -4.48 -13.16
C GLU A 322 -16.34 -3.01 -12.67
N GLY A 323 -15.17 -2.36 -12.60
CA GLY A 323 -14.97 -0.98 -12.18
C GLY A 323 -14.93 -0.79 -10.67
N LEU A 324 -14.83 -1.90 -9.89
CA LEU A 324 -14.66 -1.83 -8.44
C LEU A 324 -13.21 -1.50 -8.08
N GLN A 325 -13.04 -0.74 -7.02
CA GLN A 325 -11.72 -0.35 -6.55
C GLN A 325 -11.16 -1.38 -5.56
N HIS A 326 -9.90 -1.72 -5.76
CA HIS A 326 -9.11 -2.57 -4.88
C HIS A 326 -7.83 -1.86 -4.48
N SER A 327 -7.36 -2.08 -3.27
CA SER A 327 -6.10 -1.49 -2.80
C SER A 327 -5.03 -2.56 -2.72
N PHE A 328 -4.07 -2.52 -3.65
CA PHE A 328 -2.96 -3.46 -3.76
C PHE A 328 -1.61 -2.75 -3.64
N ALA A 329 -0.58 -3.53 -3.30
CA ALA A 329 0.78 -3.03 -3.34
C ALA A 329 1.22 -2.73 -4.79
N VAL A 330 1.84 -1.56 -4.98
CA VAL A 330 2.45 -1.18 -6.27
C VAL A 330 3.70 -2.03 -6.49
N PRO A 331 3.78 -2.85 -7.57
CA PRO A 331 4.78 -3.92 -7.68
C PRO A 331 6.23 -3.49 -7.51
N GLU A 332 6.68 -2.45 -8.22
CA GLU A 332 8.06 -1.94 -8.15
C GLU A 332 8.37 -1.28 -6.80
N ARG A 333 7.35 -0.77 -6.13
CA ARG A 333 7.49 -0.19 -4.79
C ARG A 333 7.50 -1.26 -3.72
N LEU A 334 6.78 -2.36 -3.94
CA LEU A 334 6.79 -3.52 -3.05
C LEU A 334 8.19 -4.12 -2.94
N GLU A 335 8.87 -4.35 -4.07
CA GLU A 335 10.24 -4.85 -4.09
C GLU A 335 11.18 -3.91 -3.33
N THR A 336 11.10 -2.61 -3.59
CA THR A 336 11.91 -1.60 -2.91
C THR A 336 11.66 -1.58 -1.40
N PHE A 337 10.41 -1.70 -0.97
CA PHE A 337 10.05 -1.72 0.44
C PHE A 337 10.56 -2.97 1.16
N VAL A 338 10.36 -4.14 0.59
CA VAL A 338 10.85 -5.42 1.14
C VAL A 338 12.38 -5.40 1.27
N ASN A 339 13.07 -4.92 0.24
CA ASN A 339 14.54 -4.74 0.29
C ASN A 339 14.95 -3.75 1.40
N THR A 340 14.17 -2.70 1.64
CA THR A 340 14.43 -1.75 2.73
C THR A 340 14.29 -2.43 4.09
N VAL A 341 13.21 -3.18 4.32
CA VAL A 341 13.01 -3.94 5.57
C VAL A 341 14.17 -4.92 5.80
N ASN A 342 14.51 -5.70 4.77
CA ASN A 342 15.61 -6.67 4.83
C ASN A 342 16.96 -6.01 5.18
N ASN A 343 17.28 -4.89 4.54
CA ASN A 343 18.52 -4.15 4.80
C ASN A 343 18.55 -3.60 6.23
N TYR A 344 17.45 -3.07 6.75
CA TYR A 344 17.37 -2.63 8.16
C TYR A 344 17.61 -3.76 9.14
N LEU A 345 17.00 -4.92 8.91
CA LEU A 345 17.18 -6.10 9.75
C LEU A 345 18.63 -6.61 9.68
N THR A 346 19.24 -6.56 8.51
CA THR A 346 20.64 -6.94 8.29
C THR A 346 21.59 -6.03 9.06
N LEU A 347 21.34 -4.71 9.13
CA LEU A 347 22.20 -3.78 9.86
C LEU A 347 22.35 -4.11 11.35
N LYS A 348 21.35 -4.75 11.97
CA LYS A 348 21.40 -5.15 13.39
C LYS A 348 22.39 -6.27 13.67
N THR A 349 22.67 -7.12 12.70
CA THR A 349 23.52 -8.32 12.86
C THR A 349 24.82 -8.26 12.10
N LYS A 350 24.90 -7.41 11.07
CA LYS A 350 26.12 -7.25 10.30
C LYS A 350 27.25 -6.68 11.18
N PRO A 351 28.44 -7.29 11.20
CA PRO A 351 29.58 -6.74 11.93
C PRO A 351 29.91 -5.32 11.44
N ASN A 352 30.37 -4.45 12.35
CA ASN A 352 30.72 -3.08 11.98
C ASN A 352 31.79 -3.00 10.88
N SER A 353 32.73 -3.94 10.88
CA SER A 353 33.78 -4.05 9.86
C SER A 353 33.27 -4.30 8.42
N GLU A 354 32.06 -4.79 8.29
CA GLU A 354 31.43 -5.08 7.00
C GLU A 354 30.39 -4.01 6.57
N LYS A 355 30.11 -3.04 7.44
CA LYS A 355 29.18 -1.96 7.14
C LYS A 355 29.83 -0.91 6.27
N HIS A 356 29.12 -0.48 5.22
CA HIS A 356 29.51 0.64 4.38
C HIS A 356 28.72 1.88 4.78
N ILE A 357 29.44 2.95 5.14
CA ILE A 357 28.84 4.21 5.59
C ILE A 357 29.21 5.32 4.61
N ALA A 358 28.22 6.08 4.18
CA ALA A 358 28.41 7.30 3.41
C ALA A 358 28.09 8.50 4.31
N ILE A 359 29.04 9.40 4.47
CA ILE A 359 28.84 10.67 5.16
C ILE A 359 28.69 11.74 4.09
N VAL A 360 27.52 12.35 4.02
CA VAL A 360 27.21 13.40 3.06
C VAL A 360 27.24 14.75 3.77
N TYR A 361 28.05 15.65 3.26
CA TYR A 361 28.12 17.03 3.75
C TYR A 361 27.90 18.02 2.61
N TYR A 362 27.46 19.22 2.95
CA TYR A 362 27.21 20.30 2.01
C TYR A 362 28.36 21.32 2.03
N LYS A 363 28.83 21.68 0.85
CA LYS A 363 29.75 22.79 0.64
C LYS A 363 29.05 23.86 -0.19
N GLY A 364 28.86 25.04 0.38
CA GLY A 364 28.21 26.16 -0.32
C GLY A 364 29.00 26.61 -1.55
N PRO A 365 28.31 27.13 -2.57
CA PRO A 365 28.98 27.70 -3.75
C PRO A 365 29.98 28.80 -3.36
N GLY A 366 31.22 28.74 -3.88
CA GLY A 366 32.26 29.71 -3.62
C GLY A 366 32.83 29.74 -2.20
N GLN A 367 32.44 28.78 -1.33
CA GLN A 367 32.97 28.68 0.02
C GLN A 367 34.03 27.55 0.11
N ASN A 368 35.14 27.84 0.77
CA ASN A 368 36.18 26.83 1.06
C ASN A 368 35.94 26.12 2.39
N ALA A 369 35.08 26.64 3.25
CA ALA A 369 34.76 26.05 4.54
C ALA A 369 33.49 25.21 4.48
N LEU A 370 33.48 24.08 5.17
CA LEU A 370 32.28 23.31 5.43
C LEU A 370 31.50 24.01 6.54
N THR A 371 30.20 24.21 6.34
CA THR A 371 29.32 24.85 7.33
C THR A 371 28.20 23.91 7.76
N ALA A 372 27.93 23.85 9.04
CA ALA A 372 26.82 23.09 9.61
C ALA A 372 26.30 23.80 10.87
N SER A 373 25.52 24.85 10.69
CA SER A 373 24.80 25.56 11.76
C SER A 373 25.64 25.87 13.00
N GLY A 374 26.88 26.35 12.81
CA GLY A 374 27.81 26.66 13.90
C GLY A 374 28.66 25.50 14.42
N MET A 375 28.53 24.32 13.83
CA MET A 375 29.39 23.17 14.16
C MET A 375 30.75 23.29 13.45
N GLU A 376 31.82 22.97 14.13
CA GLU A 376 33.13 22.75 13.52
C GLU A 376 33.16 21.42 12.81
N VAL A 377 32.94 21.41 11.50
CA VAL A 377 32.73 20.21 10.70
C VAL A 377 33.97 19.32 10.66
N GLY A 378 35.16 19.88 10.43
CA GLY A 378 36.40 19.12 10.36
C GLY A 378 36.72 18.36 11.64
N PRO A 379 36.83 19.03 12.79
CA PRO A 379 37.07 18.36 14.08
C PRO A 379 35.94 17.38 14.45
N SER A 380 34.69 17.68 14.16
CA SER A 380 33.55 16.80 14.45
C SER A 380 33.60 15.51 13.60
N LEU A 381 33.88 15.65 12.31
CA LEU A 381 34.04 14.50 11.41
C LEU A 381 35.25 13.64 11.79
N TYR A 382 36.35 14.26 12.12
CA TYR A 382 37.56 13.54 12.56
C TYR A 382 37.29 12.72 13.84
N ASN A 383 36.66 13.33 14.83
CA ASN A 383 36.26 12.64 16.06
C ASN A 383 35.24 11.50 15.80
N LEU A 384 34.30 11.70 14.87
CA LEU A 384 33.39 10.64 14.46
C LEU A 384 34.14 9.46 13.84
N LEU A 385 35.06 9.70 12.92
CA LEU A 385 35.86 8.66 12.28
C LEU A 385 36.76 7.91 13.28
N LEU A 386 37.37 8.61 14.23
CA LEU A 386 38.12 7.99 15.34
C LEU A 386 37.20 7.06 16.17
N ARG A 387 36.01 7.53 16.49
CA ARG A 387 35.05 6.72 17.25
C ARG A 387 34.58 5.51 16.44
N MET A 388 34.28 5.66 15.17
CA MET A 388 33.90 4.55 14.29
C MET A 388 35.04 3.48 14.24
N LYS A 389 36.28 3.90 14.09
CA LYS A 389 37.43 2.99 14.12
C LYS A 389 37.50 2.21 15.45
N LYS A 390 37.26 2.89 16.57
CA LYS A 390 37.20 2.27 17.92
C LYS A 390 36.05 1.26 18.05
N GLU A 391 34.90 1.51 17.40
CA GLU A 391 33.74 0.64 17.38
C GLU A 391 33.84 -0.50 16.34
N GLY A 392 35.01 -0.67 15.71
CA GLY A 392 35.28 -1.78 14.80
C GLY A 392 34.83 -1.58 13.37
N TYR A 393 34.48 -0.35 12.97
CA TYR A 393 34.29 -0.04 11.55
C TYR A 393 35.65 -0.02 10.84
N ARG A 394 35.64 -0.39 9.57
CA ARG A 394 36.84 -0.32 8.73
C ARG A 394 37.04 1.12 8.28
N VAL A 395 37.96 1.82 8.94
CA VAL A 395 38.38 3.19 8.65
C VAL A 395 39.83 3.14 8.23
N GLU A 396 40.08 3.27 6.93
CA GLU A 396 41.42 3.23 6.33
C GLU A 396 41.88 4.67 6.02
N ASN A 397 43.20 4.89 5.98
CA ASN A 397 43.84 6.16 5.62
C ASN A 397 43.34 7.38 6.43
N LEU A 398 42.93 7.17 7.69
CA LEU A 398 42.57 8.28 8.57
C LEU A 398 43.81 9.16 8.81
N PRO A 399 43.75 10.47 8.50
CA PRO A 399 44.90 11.36 8.74
C PRO A 399 45.20 11.53 10.22
N GLU A 400 46.38 12.04 10.55
CA GLU A 400 46.83 12.19 11.94
C GLU A 400 46.10 13.30 12.72
N SER A 401 45.46 14.22 12.02
CA SER A 401 44.76 15.35 12.64
C SER A 401 43.52 15.80 11.87
N ALA A 402 42.59 16.48 12.59
CA ALA A 402 41.42 17.12 11.98
C ALA A 402 41.82 18.14 10.90
N LYS A 403 42.93 18.87 11.09
CA LYS A 403 43.43 19.84 10.13
C LYS A 403 43.88 19.20 8.81
N GLU A 404 44.46 18.02 8.89
CA GLU A 404 44.83 17.25 7.70
C GLU A 404 43.59 16.71 6.99
N LEU A 405 42.61 16.20 7.72
CA LEU A 405 41.32 15.79 7.15
C LEU A 405 40.65 16.98 6.41
N GLU A 406 40.64 18.15 7.01
CA GLU A 406 40.09 19.36 6.35
C GLU A 406 40.84 19.69 5.06
N LYS A 407 42.18 19.60 5.03
CA LYS A 407 42.97 19.81 3.81
C LYS A 407 42.61 18.77 2.73
N MET A 408 42.48 17.51 3.11
CA MET A 408 42.08 16.44 2.19
C MET A 408 40.70 16.74 1.61
N ILE A 409 39.71 17.07 2.44
CA ILE A 409 38.36 17.43 2.02
C ILE A 409 38.33 18.66 1.08
N GLN A 410 39.13 19.68 1.39
CA GLN A 410 39.25 20.89 0.56
C GLN A 410 39.88 20.57 -0.81
N ALA A 411 40.88 19.72 -0.87
CA ALA A 411 41.53 19.29 -2.11
C ALA A 411 40.61 18.47 -3.02
N GLN A 412 39.69 17.69 -2.43
CA GLN A 412 38.78 16.83 -3.15
C GLN A 412 37.42 17.50 -3.48
N GLY A 413 37.18 18.71 -2.97
CA GLY A 413 35.93 19.43 -3.17
C GLY A 413 35.82 20.09 -4.53
N ALA A 414 35.16 19.45 -5.50
CA ALA A 414 34.84 20.09 -6.76
C ALA A 414 33.84 21.24 -6.58
N VAL A 415 34.13 22.40 -7.16
CA VAL A 415 33.21 23.51 -7.32
C VAL A 415 32.76 23.52 -8.78
N PHE A 416 31.46 23.62 -9.03
CA PHE A 416 30.94 23.72 -10.39
C PHE A 416 31.50 24.97 -11.08
N GLY A 417 31.93 24.83 -12.35
CA GLY A 417 32.54 25.90 -13.13
C GLY A 417 31.71 27.17 -13.25
N MET A 418 30.38 27.09 -13.10
CA MET A 418 29.50 28.26 -13.05
C MET A 418 29.73 29.17 -11.83
N TYR A 419 30.36 28.68 -10.76
CA TYR A 419 30.66 29.41 -9.54
C TYR A 419 32.13 29.78 -9.37
N ALA A 420 33.03 29.11 -10.11
CA ALA A 420 34.45 29.38 -10.06
C ALA A 420 35.10 28.87 -11.36
N GLU A 421 35.41 29.78 -12.28
CA GLU A 421 36.07 29.46 -13.55
C GLU A 421 37.42 28.75 -13.29
N GLY A 422 37.67 27.66 -14.02
CA GLY A 422 38.88 26.86 -13.88
C GLY A 422 38.95 25.92 -12.66
N ALA A 423 38.03 26.05 -11.70
CA ALA A 423 38.04 25.17 -10.51
C ALA A 423 37.85 23.68 -10.84
N PHE A 424 37.07 23.38 -11.85
CA PHE A 424 36.87 22.02 -12.33
C PHE A 424 38.15 21.43 -12.94
N ASP A 425 38.83 22.18 -13.78
CA ASP A 425 40.10 21.76 -14.41
C ASP A 425 41.22 21.56 -13.39
N GLU A 426 41.24 22.44 -12.38
CA GLU A 426 42.19 22.29 -11.26
C GLU A 426 41.87 21.06 -10.42
N PHE A 427 40.59 20.80 -10.11
CA PHE A 427 40.18 19.58 -9.42
C PHE A 427 40.53 18.33 -10.21
N MET A 428 40.39 18.33 -11.53
CA MET A 428 40.77 17.20 -12.37
C MET A 428 42.30 16.92 -12.35
N LYS A 429 43.09 17.96 -12.11
CA LYS A 429 44.57 17.82 -12.03
C LYS A 429 45.07 17.42 -10.64
N THR A 430 44.45 17.96 -9.62
CA THR A 430 44.96 17.87 -8.22
C THR A 430 44.12 16.97 -7.32
N GLY A 431 42.85 16.77 -7.67
CA GLY A 431 41.93 15.90 -6.95
C GLY A 431 42.06 14.44 -7.36
N ASN A 432 41.26 13.60 -6.75
CA ASN A 432 41.16 12.18 -7.10
C ASN A 432 39.69 11.79 -7.39
N PRO A 433 39.11 12.29 -8.52
CA PRO A 433 37.72 12.02 -8.86
C PRO A 433 37.50 10.55 -9.20
N GLU A 434 36.38 9.99 -8.78
CA GLU A 434 35.91 8.68 -9.28
C GLU A 434 35.29 8.88 -10.66
N LEU A 435 35.87 8.25 -11.67
CA LEU A 435 35.41 8.31 -13.06
C LEU A 435 34.52 7.09 -13.35
N VAL A 436 33.36 7.35 -13.93
CA VAL A 436 32.36 6.35 -14.28
C VAL A 436 32.14 6.41 -15.80
N THR A 437 32.07 5.25 -16.47
CA THR A 437 31.73 5.22 -17.89
C THR A 437 30.25 5.49 -18.09
N LYS A 438 29.87 5.95 -19.28
CA LYS A 438 28.46 6.17 -19.64
C LYS A 438 27.63 4.90 -19.46
N GLU A 439 28.13 3.77 -19.92
CA GLU A 439 27.48 2.46 -19.83
C GLU A 439 27.25 2.04 -18.37
N GLN A 440 28.24 2.25 -17.52
CA GLN A 440 28.16 1.94 -16.09
C GLN A 440 27.12 2.83 -15.41
N TYR A 441 27.15 4.13 -15.67
CA TYR A 441 26.16 5.09 -15.18
C TYR A 441 24.74 4.72 -15.63
N GLU A 442 24.54 4.48 -16.93
CA GLU A 442 23.24 4.10 -17.49
C GLU A 442 22.73 2.80 -16.90
N SER A 443 23.59 1.81 -16.64
CA SER A 443 23.17 0.55 -16.01
C SER A 443 22.59 0.77 -14.63
N TRP A 444 23.17 1.66 -13.82
CA TRP A 444 22.69 1.98 -12.49
C TRP A 444 21.38 2.76 -12.51
N VAL A 445 21.29 3.78 -13.39
CA VAL A 445 20.11 4.64 -13.46
C VAL A 445 18.91 3.91 -14.07
N LYS A 446 19.12 3.16 -15.14
CA LYS A 446 18.05 2.38 -15.80
C LYS A 446 17.50 1.30 -14.87
N ALA A 447 18.33 0.66 -14.07
CA ALA A 447 17.90 -0.31 -13.08
C ALA A 447 17.02 0.29 -11.95
N SER A 448 17.15 1.60 -11.70
CA SER A 448 16.43 2.33 -10.64
C SER A 448 15.17 3.04 -11.13
N LEU A 449 14.91 3.06 -12.43
CA LEU A 449 13.80 3.78 -13.04
C LEU A 449 12.81 2.81 -13.69
N ARG A 450 11.54 3.23 -13.76
CA ARG A 450 10.53 2.51 -14.55
C ARG A 450 10.95 2.41 -16.03
N PRO A 451 10.52 1.35 -16.74
CA PRO A 451 10.75 1.24 -18.18
C PRO A 451 10.31 2.50 -18.94
N GLY A 452 11.18 3.01 -19.80
CA GLY A 452 10.93 4.23 -20.57
C GLY A 452 11.24 5.55 -19.88
N LYS A 453 11.28 5.60 -18.51
CA LYS A 453 11.50 6.86 -17.77
C LYS A 453 12.88 7.49 -18.04
N TYR A 454 13.91 6.67 -18.25
CA TYR A 454 15.23 7.18 -18.63
C TYR A 454 15.19 7.91 -19.99
N ALA A 455 14.45 7.38 -20.96
CA ALA A 455 14.29 8.02 -22.26
C ALA A 455 13.56 9.37 -22.15
N GLU A 456 12.54 9.47 -21.31
CA GLU A 456 11.85 10.73 -21.03
C GLU A 456 12.81 11.79 -20.42
N VAL A 457 13.64 11.36 -19.44
CA VAL A 457 14.64 12.24 -18.82
C VAL A 457 15.64 12.75 -19.86
N VAL A 458 16.13 11.87 -20.75
CA VAL A 458 17.06 12.23 -21.82
C VAL A 458 16.40 13.17 -22.82
N ALA A 459 15.14 12.93 -23.19
CA ALA A 459 14.40 13.80 -24.11
C ALA A 459 14.17 15.21 -23.56
N ALA A 460 13.91 15.33 -22.24
CA ALA A 460 13.67 16.60 -21.58
C ALA A 460 14.94 17.39 -21.24
N ASN A 461 16.02 16.71 -20.89
CA ASN A 461 17.22 17.32 -20.28
C ASN A 461 18.52 17.07 -21.07
N GLY A 462 18.46 16.35 -22.18
CA GLY A 462 19.64 15.88 -22.90
C GLY A 462 20.30 14.66 -22.22
N GLU A 463 21.39 14.19 -22.80
CA GLU A 463 22.16 13.09 -22.23
C GLU A 463 22.69 13.46 -20.84
N PHE A 464 22.38 12.63 -19.85
CA PHE A 464 22.81 12.87 -18.47
C PHE A 464 24.09 12.04 -18.18
N PRO A 465 25.03 12.59 -17.41
CA PRO A 465 24.96 13.79 -16.54
C PRO A 465 25.22 15.13 -17.22
N GLY A 466 25.35 15.19 -18.52
CA GLY A 466 25.58 16.42 -19.27
C GLY A 466 27.07 16.84 -19.32
N GLN A 467 27.34 17.88 -20.11
CA GLN A 467 28.71 18.30 -20.44
C GLN A 467 29.56 18.79 -19.26
N TYR A 468 28.94 19.22 -18.16
CA TYR A 468 29.65 19.68 -16.95
C TYR A 468 30.27 18.57 -16.11
N MET A 469 29.93 17.31 -16.44
CA MET A 469 30.40 16.15 -15.69
C MET A 469 31.15 15.15 -16.60
N THR A 470 31.56 15.59 -17.77
CA THR A 470 32.37 14.79 -18.72
C THR A 470 33.79 15.29 -18.80
N THR A 471 34.74 14.39 -18.82
CA THR A 471 36.15 14.69 -19.13
C THR A 471 36.33 14.92 -20.63
N PRO A 472 37.42 15.59 -21.06
CA PRO A 472 37.71 15.84 -22.49
C PRO A 472 37.77 14.55 -23.33
N ASP A 473 38.08 13.40 -22.73
CA ASP A 473 38.11 12.09 -23.38
C ASP A 473 36.76 11.36 -23.31
N GLY A 474 35.67 12.04 -22.91
CA GLY A 474 34.29 11.54 -22.89
C GLY A 474 33.94 10.64 -21.69
N ARG A 475 34.87 10.48 -20.72
CA ARG A 475 34.51 9.78 -19.47
C ARG A 475 33.69 10.68 -18.58
N GLN A 476 32.71 10.11 -17.89
CA GLN A 476 31.86 10.85 -16.98
C GLN A 476 32.45 10.82 -15.57
N ILE A 477 32.40 11.95 -14.91
CA ILE A 477 32.66 12.02 -13.48
C ILE A 477 31.36 11.65 -12.79
N GLY A 478 31.34 10.58 -12.02
CA GLY A 478 30.24 10.31 -11.11
C GLY A 478 30.02 11.55 -10.25
N ARG A 479 28.78 11.86 -9.89
CA ARG A 479 28.48 12.99 -9.00
C ARG A 479 29.63 13.13 -8.04
N ALA A 480 30.21 14.34 -7.96
CA ALA A 480 31.34 14.64 -7.09
C ALA A 480 30.97 14.41 -5.60
N SER A 481 30.67 13.22 -5.25
CA SER A 481 30.84 12.69 -3.92
C SER A 481 32.31 12.32 -3.89
N CYS A 482 33.10 13.12 -3.23
CA CYS A 482 34.44 12.71 -2.86
C CYS A 482 34.32 11.41 -2.10
N ARG A 483 34.47 10.29 -2.79
CA ARG A 483 34.70 9.02 -2.14
C ARG A 483 36.15 9.00 -1.72
N GLU A 484 36.46 9.66 -0.61
CA GLU A 484 37.56 9.19 0.16
C GLU A 484 37.16 7.84 0.75
N ARG A 485 37.82 6.79 0.31
CA ARG A 485 37.85 5.54 1.04
C ARG A 485 38.72 5.78 2.29
N VAL A 486 38.07 6.24 3.36
CA VAL A 486 38.67 6.27 4.69
C VAL A 486 38.45 4.93 5.34
#